data_418bb4f8e611f70e65d0fb1843b8014c
#
_entry.id   418bb4f8e611f70e65d0fb1843b8014c
#
_cell.length_a   1.000
_cell.length_b   1.000
_cell.length_c   1.000
_cell.angle_alpha   90.00
_cell.angle_beta   90.00
_cell.angle_gamma   90.00
#
_symmetry.space_group_name_H-M   'P 1'
#
loop_
_entity.id
_entity.type
_entity.pdbx_description
1 polymer ?
#
loop_
_entity_poly.entity_id
_entity_poly.type
_entity_poly.pdbx_seq_one_letter_code
_entity_poly.pdbx_strand_id
1 'polypeptide(L)'
;MSHSVPNALMTGADYLDSLRDGRQVYLNGERVADVTRHRAFRNACRSIAGLYDGLHGEQRDVLTRVDAQGRRSHRFFTPAQNAEDLLGAREAIGCWSRMTYGFMGRTPDYKAAFMSGLEAGAGFYGDYRQNACAWHRAFADRGLFLNHAIINPPLDRSKAIHEMRDVFVHVERETDQGIVVSGAKMLATGSAITNATFVAPVASAQMEAGKAEDFAVVFFARMDNPGLRLMCRPSYEEHASSPFDYPLSSRFDENDSVLLFDKALIPWEDVLVYRDLRRATGFYAESGFANLYNFQSGIRLGVKLELMIGLLSLGVRANGTQGFRGIQAALGELIALQHLLQALTTAMARDPERNAAGSAVPRLEYANALRIQVPQIWKRVRELLESALGGAPLVTVSGAADLRDGEARRLVDSYYRGAELEPEQRLKLFKLIWDATGSEFGARHAVYESHYSGNAEQIRLDSLAWASRRGHLAYCEAMVQRCMADYDIHGWLRGPWQHD
;
A
#
# COMPACT_ATOMS: atom_id res chain seq x y z
N MET A 1 -14.91 -17.08 27.42
CA MET A 1 -14.07 -18.29 27.32
C MET A 1 -12.72 -17.88 26.76
N SER A 2 -11.68 -17.86 27.56
CA SER A 2 -10.32 -17.53 27.15
C SER A 2 -9.78 -18.73 26.36
N HIS A 3 -9.92 -18.68 25.05
CA HIS A 3 -9.11 -19.53 24.20
C HIS A 3 -7.67 -19.04 24.27
N SER A 4 -6.79 -19.78 24.89
CA SER A 4 -5.35 -19.63 24.74
C SER A 4 -5.02 -19.87 23.26
N VAL A 5 -4.98 -18.79 22.49
CA VAL A 5 -4.62 -18.83 21.08
C VAL A 5 -3.13 -19.15 21.01
N PRO A 6 -2.69 -20.14 20.20
CA PRO A 6 -1.28 -20.45 20.06
C PRO A 6 -0.50 -19.21 19.63
N ASN A 7 0.61 -18.92 20.30
CA ASN A 7 1.56 -17.82 19.99
C ASN A 7 2.38 -18.18 18.73
N ALA A 8 1.69 -18.45 17.60
CA ALA A 8 2.32 -18.79 16.34
C ALA A 8 1.70 -17.98 15.21
N LEU A 9 2.54 -17.54 14.28
CA LEU A 9 2.11 -16.91 13.03
C LEU A 9 1.12 -17.82 12.31
N MET A 10 0.04 -17.25 11.76
CA MET A 10 -0.94 -17.97 10.95
C MET A 10 -0.25 -18.67 9.76
N THR A 11 -0.70 -19.87 9.46
CA THR A 11 -0.52 -20.49 8.15
C THR A 11 -1.56 -19.94 7.17
N GLY A 12 -1.43 -20.27 5.89
CA GLY A 12 -2.46 -19.92 4.90
C GLY A 12 -3.83 -20.53 5.23
N ALA A 13 -3.85 -21.73 5.81
CA ALA A 13 -5.08 -22.37 6.28
C ALA A 13 -5.70 -21.62 7.45
N ASP A 14 -4.91 -21.24 8.47
CA ASP A 14 -5.38 -20.46 9.62
C ASP A 14 -5.94 -19.11 9.17
N TYR A 15 -5.27 -18.45 8.22
CA TYR A 15 -5.77 -17.22 7.64
C TYR A 15 -7.12 -17.39 6.96
N LEU A 16 -7.27 -18.39 6.09
CA LEU A 16 -8.55 -18.66 5.41
C LEU A 16 -9.68 -18.98 6.41
N ASP A 17 -9.39 -19.74 7.46
CA ASP A 17 -10.36 -20.03 8.52
C ASP A 17 -10.74 -18.80 9.32
N SER A 18 -9.79 -17.88 9.55
CA SER A 18 -10.05 -16.62 10.25
C SER A 18 -11.01 -15.67 9.51
N LEU A 19 -11.22 -15.87 8.22
CA LEU A 19 -12.16 -15.08 7.41
C LEU A 19 -13.60 -15.59 7.46
N ARG A 20 -13.85 -16.77 8.05
CA ARG A 20 -15.19 -17.39 8.20
C ARG A 20 -15.85 -16.96 9.50
N ASP A 21 -15.92 -15.65 9.71
CA ASP A 21 -16.30 -15.02 10.97
C ASP A 21 -17.70 -14.41 10.97
N GLY A 22 -18.46 -14.56 9.87
CA GLY A 22 -19.83 -14.03 9.76
C GLY A 22 -19.88 -12.56 9.32
N ARG A 23 -18.77 -11.96 8.88
CA ARG A 23 -18.71 -10.59 8.34
C ARG A 23 -19.81 -10.28 7.33
N GLN A 24 -20.22 -9.03 7.28
CA GLN A 24 -21.32 -8.59 6.42
C GLN A 24 -20.78 -7.90 5.16
N VAL A 25 -20.51 -8.69 4.13
CA VAL A 25 -20.00 -8.22 2.82
C VAL A 25 -21.12 -8.22 1.81
N TYR A 26 -21.29 -7.11 1.07
CA TYR A 26 -22.29 -6.94 0.03
C TYR A 26 -21.63 -6.67 -1.32
N LEU A 27 -22.07 -7.39 -2.34
CA LEU A 27 -21.62 -7.27 -3.72
C LEU A 27 -22.82 -7.51 -4.65
N ASN A 28 -23.02 -6.63 -5.64
CA ASN A 28 -24.11 -6.73 -6.62
C ASN A 28 -25.52 -6.90 -5.99
N GLY A 29 -25.77 -6.25 -4.85
CA GLY A 29 -27.04 -6.32 -4.11
C GLY A 29 -27.20 -7.58 -3.26
N GLU A 30 -26.26 -8.48 -3.22
CA GLU A 30 -26.31 -9.74 -2.48
C GLU A 30 -25.33 -9.72 -1.30
N ARG A 31 -25.66 -10.44 -0.23
CA ARG A 31 -24.76 -10.71 0.88
C ARG A 31 -23.86 -11.91 0.55
N VAL A 32 -22.55 -11.70 0.57
CA VAL A 32 -21.55 -12.76 0.40
C VAL A 32 -21.49 -13.62 1.66
N ALA A 33 -21.83 -14.88 1.56
CA ALA A 33 -21.87 -15.80 2.70
C ALA A 33 -20.49 -16.20 3.21
N ASP A 34 -19.52 -16.43 2.29
CA ASP A 34 -18.15 -16.86 2.59
C ASP A 34 -17.19 -16.29 1.53
N VAL A 35 -16.40 -15.32 1.89
CA VAL A 35 -15.42 -14.68 0.99
C VAL A 35 -14.33 -15.63 0.51
N THR A 36 -14.02 -16.69 1.28
CA THR A 36 -12.99 -17.66 0.91
C THR A 36 -13.44 -18.59 -0.23
N ARG A 37 -14.73 -18.63 -0.52
CA ARG A 37 -15.36 -19.48 -1.55
C ARG A 37 -16.01 -18.67 -2.67
N HIS A 38 -16.41 -17.45 -2.40
CA HIS A 38 -17.08 -16.60 -3.37
C HIS A 38 -16.15 -16.23 -4.52
N ARG A 39 -16.64 -16.32 -5.76
CA ARG A 39 -15.86 -16.09 -6.99
C ARG A 39 -15.21 -14.71 -7.10
N ALA A 40 -15.73 -13.73 -6.37
CA ALA A 40 -15.20 -12.37 -6.35
C ALA A 40 -13.97 -12.18 -5.43
N PHE A 41 -13.63 -13.15 -4.58
CA PHE A 41 -12.60 -12.97 -3.53
C PHE A 41 -11.71 -14.22 -3.32
N ARG A 42 -12.15 -15.40 -3.75
CA ARG A 42 -11.51 -16.67 -3.36
C ARG A 42 -10.05 -16.82 -3.77
N ASN A 43 -9.66 -16.28 -4.93
CA ASN A 43 -8.28 -16.35 -5.41
C ASN A 43 -7.41 -15.28 -4.78
N ALA A 44 -7.94 -14.06 -4.55
CA ALA A 44 -7.28 -13.04 -3.75
C ALA A 44 -7.02 -13.56 -2.33
N CYS A 45 -8.00 -14.25 -1.69
CA CYS A 45 -7.79 -14.94 -0.41
C CYS A 45 -6.66 -15.96 -0.48
N ARG A 46 -6.61 -16.79 -1.53
CA ARG A 46 -5.54 -17.79 -1.72
C ARG A 46 -4.17 -17.16 -1.98
N SER A 47 -4.13 -16.02 -2.67
CA SER A 47 -2.88 -15.29 -2.87
C SER A 47 -2.31 -14.79 -1.55
N ILE A 48 -3.16 -14.24 -0.66
CA ILE A 48 -2.74 -13.87 0.70
C ILE A 48 -2.38 -15.10 1.53
N ALA A 49 -3.15 -16.19 1.45
CA ALA A 49 -2.82 -17.44 2.13
C ALA A 49 -1.42 -17.95 1.74
N GLY A 50 -1.05 -17.85 0.45
CA GLY A 50 0.30 -18.20 -0.02
C GLY A 50 1.40 -17.34 0.63
N LEU A 51 1.15 -16.06 0.92
CA LEU A 51 2.10 -15.23 1.66
C LEU A 51 2.33 -15.76 3.07
N TYR A 52 1.26 -16.16 3.76
CA TYR A 52 1.35 -16.78 5.09
C TYR A 52 2.08 -18.14 5.06
N ASP A 53 1.81 -18.98 4.06
CA ASP A 53 2.54 -20.25 3.92
C ASP A 53 4.04 -20.03 3.70
N GLY A 54 4.44 -18.94 3.03
CA GLY A 54 5.83 -18.54 2.90
C GLY A 54 6.55 -18.30 4.24
N LEU A 55 5.82 -17.92 5.32
CA LEU A 55 6.38 -17.75 6.67
C LEU A 55 6.84 -19.08 7.29
N HIS A 56 6.36 -20.19 6.77
CA HIS A 56 6.61 -21.55 7.28
C HIS A 56 7.41 -22.42 6.30
N GLY A 57 7.52 -21.99 5.02
CA GLY A 57 8.18 -22.71 3.93
C GLY A 57 9.64 -22.31 3.72
N GLU A 58 10.10 -22.44 2.49
CA GLU A 58 11.50 -22.14 2.08
C GLU A 58 11.92 -20.69 2.30
N GLN A 59 10.96 -19.74 2.23
CA GLN A 59 11.23 -18.32 2.43
C GLN A 59 11.28 -17.92 3.92
N ARG A 60 11.03 -18.84 4.85
CA ARG A 60 10.92 -18.56 6.30
C ARG A 60 12.06 -17.73 6.84
N ASP A 61 13.30 -18.05 6.51
CA ASP A 61 14.48 -17.40 7.08
C ASP A 61 14.70 -15.98 6.51
N VAL A 62 14.24 -15.71 5.30
CA VAL A 62 14.20 -14.36 4.73
C VAL A 62 13.07 -13.55 5.35
N LEU A 63 11.90 -14.15 5.47
CA LEU A 63 10.67 -13.46 5.91
C LEU A 63 10.61 -13.20 7.41
N THR A 64 11.19 -14.10 8.23
CA THR A 64 10.98 -14.07 9.68
C THR A 64 12.24 -13.82 10.46
N ARG A 65 12.07 -13.33 11.68
CA ARG A 65 13.10 -13.29 12.73
C ARG A 65 12.54 -13.82 14.06
N VAL A 66 13.43 -14.25 14.93
CA VAL A 66 13.11 -14.65 16.30
C VAL A 66 13.60 -13.57 17.25
N ASP A 67 12.76 -13.11 18.15
CA ASP A 67 13.13 -12.13 19.17
C ASP A 67 13.86 -12.78 20.38
N ALA A 68 14.30 -11.94 21.32
CA ALA A 68 15.01 -12.40 22.51
C ALA A 68 14.16 -13.30 23.44
N GLN A 69 12.84 -13.31 23.26
CA GLN A 69 11.90 -14.17 23.99
C GLN A 69 11.58 -15.47 23.23
N GLY A 70 12.25 -15.72 22.12
CA GLY A 70 12.02 -16.91 21.28
C GLY A 70 10.77 -16.85 20.40
N ARG A 71 10.11 -15.70 20.31
CA ARG A 71 8.90 -15.53 19.47
C ARG A 71 9.31 -15.23 18.04
N ARG A 72 8.70 -15.93 17.10
CA ARG A 72 8.93 -15.72 15.67
C ARG A 72 7.86 -14.77 15.09
N SER A 73 8.30 -13.76 14.34
CA SER A 73 7.42 -12.87 13.60
C SER A 73 8.02 -12.51 12.24
N HIS A 74 7.22 -11.97 11.34
CA HIS A 74 7.73 -11.37 10.10
C HIS A 74 8.68 -10.22 10.45
N ARG A 75 9.81 -10.08 9.69
CA ARG A 75 10.86 -9.09 10.00
C ARG A 75 10.38 -7.65 10.07
N PHE A 76 9.31 -7.31 9.37
CA PHE A 76 8.73 -5.96 9.36
C PHE A 76 7.59 -5.76 10.36
N PHE A 77 7.14 -6.81 11.08
CA PHE A 77 6.03 -6.69 12.02
C PHE A 77 6.45 -6.15 13.40
N THR A 78 7.72 -6.16 13.70
CA THR A 78 8.26 -5.65 14.95
C THR A 78 9.20 -4.47 14.70
N PRO A 79 9.28 -3.49 15.65
CA PRO A 79 10.16 -2.33 15.49
C PRO A 79 11.63 -2.73 15.27
N ALA A 80 12.26 -2.13 14.26
CA ALA A 80 13.68 -2.32 13.99
C ALA A 80 14.52 -1.60 15.05
N GLN A 81 15.69 -2.17 15.38
CA GLN A 81 16.62 -1.58 16.35
C GLN A 81 17.81 -0.88 15.68
N ASN A 82 18.12 -1.26 14.45
CA ASN A 82 19.28 -0.77 13.70
C ASN A 82 19.06 -0.89 12.19
N ALA A 83 20.08 -0.48 11.40
CA ALA A 83 20.06 -0.54 9.95
C ALA A 83 19.95 -1.98 9.41
N GLU A 84 20.58 -2.95 10.06
CA GLU A 84 20.54 -4.35 9.60
C GLU A 84 19.13 -4.96 9.75
N ASP A 85 18.39 -4.60 10.81
CA ASP A 85 16.98 -4.99 10.93
C ASP A 85 16.13 -4.42 9.80
N LEU A 86 16.37 -3.15 9.41
CA LEU A 86 15.67 -2.52 8.28
C LEU A 86 16.06 -3.15 6.93
N LEU A 87 17.31 -3.52 6.75
CA LEU A 87 17.75 -4.25 5.55
C LEU A 87 17.08 -5.62 5.48
N GLY A 88 17.03 -6.36 6.59
CA GLY A 88 16.32 -7.63 6.66
C GLY A 88 14.81 -7.46 6.39
N ALA A 89 14.20 -6.40 6.91
CA ALA A 89 12.80 -6.06 6.61
C ALA A 89 12.60 -5.72 5.12
N ARG A 90 13.55 -5.01 4.48
CA ARG A 90 13.54 -4.70 3.06
C ARG A 90 13.55 -5.98 2.21
N GLU A 91 14.37 -6.96 2.57
CA GLU A 91 14.42 -8.26 1.88
C GLU A 91 13.11 -9.04 2.05
N ALA A 92 12.56 -9.06 3.26
CA ALA A 92 11.29 -9.74 3.55
C ALA A 92 10.11 -9.12 2.76
N ILE A 93 10.00 -7.79 2.74
CA ILE A 93 9.01 -7.06 1.93
C ILE A 93 9.19 -7.37 0.44
N GLY A 94 10.43 -7.36 -0.05
CA GLY A 94 10.75 -7.71 -1.44
C GLY A 94 10.36 -9.15 -1.78
N CYS A 95 10.61 -10.09 -0.88
CA CYS A 95 10.24 -11.49 -1.03
C CYS A 95 8.72 -11.65 -1.18
N TRP A 96 7.91 -11.13 -0.26
CA TRP A 96 6.45 -11.17 -0.36
C TRP A 96 5.91 -10.44 -1.59
N SER A 97 6.51 -9.30 -1.93
CA SER A 97 6.11 -8.55 -3.12
C SER A 97 6.33 -9.34 -4.41
N ARG A 98 7.41 -10.15 -4.52
CA ARG A 98 7.65 -11.02 -5.68
C ARG A 98 6.63 -12.13 -5.81
N MET A 99 6.08 -12.67 -4.72
CA MET A 99 5.01 -13.67 -4.75
C MET A 99 3.72 -13.14 -5.39
N THR A 100 3.52 -11.82 -5.39
CA THR A 100 2.39 -11.13 -6.02
C THR A 100 2.80 -10.25 -7.22
N TYR A 101 4.04 -10.34 -7.66
CA TYR A 101 4.62 -9.50 -8.73
C TYR A 101 4.44 -7.98 -8.47
N GLY A 102 4.34 -7.58 -7.20
CA GLY A 102 4.09 -6.21 -6.79
C GLY A 102 2.67 -5.69 -7.06
N PHE A 103 1.73 -6.55 -7.49
CA PHE A 103 0.34 -6.19 -7.81
C PHE A 103 -0.65 -6.30 -6.64
N MET A 104 -0.18 -6.64 -5.43
CA MET A 104 -0.95 -6.44 -4.20
C MET A 104 -0.26 -5.36 -3.37
N GLY A 105 -0.90 -4.22 -3.21
CA GLY A 105 -0.34 -3.05 -2.53
C GLY A 105 -0.61 -3.03 -1.04
N ARG A 106 -1.61 -3.78 -0.59
CA ARG A 106 -2.12 -3.81 0.79
C ARG A 106 -1.96 -5.17 1.44
N THR A 107 -0.86 -5.85 1.18
CA THR A 107 -0.44 -7.07 1.86
C THR A 107 -0.29 -6.88 3.38
N PRO A 108 -0.23 -7.93 4.21
CA PRO A 108 -0.15 -7.78 5.66
C PRO A 108 1.02 -6.92 6.14
N ASP A 109 2.17 -6.93 5.44
CA ASP A 109 3.33 -6.09 5.75
C ASP A 109 3.10 -4.59 5.48
N TYR A 110 2.19 -4.19 4.61
CA TYR A 110 1.84 -2.78 4.49
C TYR A 110 1.28 -2.21 5.79
N LYS A 111 0.48 -3.00 6.53
CA LYS A 111 -0.05 -2.58 7.83
C LYS A 111 0.98 -2.68 8.94
N ALA A 112 2.00 -3.49 8.77
CA ALA A 112 3.13 -3.53 9.68
C ALA A 112 3.79 -2.15 9.83
N ALA A 113 3.79 -1.34 8.78
CA ALA A 113 4.26 0.04 8.84
C ALA A 113 3.56 0.87 9.92
N PHE A 114 2.25 0.66 10.07
CA PHE A 114 1.47 1.32 11.11
C PHE A 114 1.60 0.61 12.47
N MET A 115 1.47 -0.71 12.48
CA MET A 115 1.45 -1.50 13.71
C MET A 115 2.78 -1.42 14.47
N SER A 116 3.92 -1.42 13.78
CA SER A 116 5.23 -1.23 14.42
C SER A 116 5.35 0.13 15.13
N GLY A 117 4.67 1.15 14.60
CA GLY A 117 4.58 2.48 15.22
C GLY A 117 3.73 2.49 16.50
N LEU A 118 2.74 1.59 16.63
CA LEU A 118 1.87 1.55 17.83
C LEU A 118 2.65 1.28 19.10
N GLU A 119 3.51 0.28 19.12
CA GLU A 119 4.31 -0.04 20.31
C GLU A 119 5.42 0.98 20.53
N ALA A 120 6.17 1.30 19.48
CA ALA A 120 7.26 2.26 19.55
C ALA A 120 6.81 3.68 19.91
N GLY A 121 5.59 4.06 19.51
CA GLY A 121 4.96 5.34 19.80
C GLY A 121 3.86 5.28 20.87
N ALA A 122 3.78 4.22 21.66
CA ALA A 122 2.65 3.96 22.56
C ALA A 122 2.35 5.10 23.55
N GLY A 123 3.36 5.88 23.94
CA GLY A 123 3.18 7.07 24.78
C GLY A 123 2.30 8.15 24.16
N PHE A 124 2.21 8.22 22.82
CA PHE A 124 1.32 9.13 22.11
C PHE A 124 -0.17 8.90 22.45
N TYR A 125 -0.56 7.65 22.71
CA TYR A 125 -1.94 7.26 22.95
C TYR A 125 -2.46 7.54 24.37
N GLY A 126 -1.58 8.04 25.30
CA GLY A 126 -2.00 8.42 26.66
C GLY A 126 -2.68 7.27 27.40
N ASP A 127 -3.92 7.46 27.84
CA ASP A 127 -4.69 6.47 28.60
C ASP A 127 -4.95 5.18 27.82
N TYR A 128 -4.93 5.25 26.49
CA TYR A 128 -5.09 4.10 25.58
C TYR A 128 -3.78 3.41 25.19
N ARG A 129 -2.67 3.74 25.85
CA ARG A 129 -1.36 3.14 25.61
C ARG A 129 -1.37 1.61 25.66
N GLN A 130 -2.09 1.04 26.62
CA GLN A 130 -2.16 -0.41 26.77
C GLN A 130 -2.89 -1.07 25.60
N ASN A 131 -3.91 -0.43 25.05
CA ASN A 131 -4.63 -0.90 23.86
C ASN A 131 -3.70 -0.94 22.63
N ALA A 132 -2.92 0.13 22.42
CA ALA A 132 -1.95 0.18 21.34
C ALA A 132 -0.92 -0.97 21.42
N CYS A 133 -0.37 -1.21 22.61
CA CYS A 133 0.55 -2.32 22.84
C CYS A 133 -0.11 -3.71 22.67
N ALA A 134 -1.37 -3.86 23.10
CA ALA A 134 -2.10 -5.12 22.98
C ALA A 134 -2.40 -5.46 21.50
N TRP A 135 -2.84 -4.47 20.73
CA TRP A 135 -3.05 -4.62 19.29
C TRP A 135 -1.77 -4.93 18.53
N HIS A 136 -0.67 -4.22 18.84
CA HIS A 136 0.63 -4.55 18.22
C HIS A 136 1.05 -5.99 18.53
N ARG A 137 0.93 -6.43 19.78
CA ARG A 137 1.26 -7.81 20.17
C ARG A 137 0.44 -8.84 19.41
N ALA A 138 -0.89 -8.67 19.38
CA ALA A 138 -1.79 -9.57 18.65
C ALA A 138 -1.44 -9.63 17.16
N PHE A 139 -1.09 -8.47 16.56
CA PHE A 139 -0.64 -8.39 15.19
C PHE A 139 0.69 -9.13 14.96
N ALA A 140 1.71 -8.86 15.77
CA ALA A 140 3.05 -9.43 15.58
C ALA A 140 3.11 -10.94 15.86
N ASP A 141 2.38 -11.41 16.87
CA ASP A 141 2.37 -12.81 17.30
C ASP A 141 1.59 -13.70 16.33
N ARG A 142 0.50 -13.20 15.76
CA ARG A 142 -0.36 -13.96 14.86
C ARG A 142 -0.18 -13.61 13.37
N GLY A 143 0.38 -12.44 13.07
CA GLY A 143 0.44 -11.95 11.71
C GLY A 143 -0.93 -11.51 11.18
N LEU A 144 -1.75 -10.81 11.99
CA LEU A 144 -3.09 -10.40 11.56
C LEU A 144 -3.05 -9.61 10.26
N PHE A 145 -3.99 -9.89 9.36
CA PHE A 145 -4.18 -9.07 8.17
C PHE A 145 -5.13 -7.92 8.47
N LEU A 146 -4.63 -6.69 8.35
CA LEU A 146 -5.37 -5.49 8.67
C LEU A 146 -5.56 -4.62 7.42
N ASN A 147 -6.64 -3.86 7.38
CA ASN A 147 -6.81 -2.73 6.47
C ASN A 147 -6.90 -1.41 7.24
N HIS A 148 -7.09 -0.30 6.55
CA HIS A 148 -7.44 0.98 7.16
C HIS A 148 -8.54 1.67 6.38
N ALA A 149 -9.33 2.44 7.09
CA ALA A 149 -10.40 3.28 6.58
C ALA A 149 -10.25 4.69 7.15
N ILE A 150 -9.62 5.56 6.37
CA ILE A 150 -9.24 6.92 6.77
C ILE A 150 -10.08 7.95 6.03
N ILE A 151 -10.36 7.70 4.75
CA ILE A 151 -11.00 8.66 3.87
C ILE A 151 -12.51 8.69 4.11
N ASN A 152 -13.06 9.88 4.24
CA ASN A 152 -14.50 10.08 4.29
C ASN A 152 -15.12 9.99 2.89
N PRO A 153 -16.41 9.65 2.76
CA PRO A 153 -17.14 9.74 1.50
C PRO A 153 -17.02 11.14 0.86
N PRO A 154 -17.01 11.26 -0.49
CA PRO A 154 -16.78 12.52 -1.19
C PRO A 154 -18.07 13.37 -1.22
N LEU A 155 -18.36 14.01 -0.09
CA LEU A 155 -19.44 14.98 0.02
C LEU A 155 -18.93 16.41 -0.22
N ASP A 156 -19.73 17.39 0.15
CA ASP A 156 -19.38 18.80 0.03
C ASP A 156 -18.17 19.15 0.91
N ARG A 157 -17.03 19.35 0.27
CA ARG A 157 -15.74 19.64 0.94
C ARG A 157 -15.65 21.07 1.48
N SER A 158 -16.63 21.93 1.17
CA SER A 158 -16.69 23.28 1.74
C SER A 158 -17.27 23.30 3.14
N LYS A 159 -17.94 22.22 3.56
CA LYS A 159 -18.55 22.07 4.88
C LYS A 159 -17.59 21.50 5.92
N ALA A 160 -17.76 21.93 7.15
CA ALA A 160 -17.01 21.39 8.28
C ALA A 160 -17.45 19.94 8.58
N ILE A 161 -16.56 19.15 9.21
CA ILE A 161 -16.80 17.73 9.48
C ILE A 161 -18.06 17.50 10.32
N HIS A 162 -18.36 18.39 11.26
CA HIS A 162 -19.52 18.27 12.14
C HIS A 162 -20.87 18.56 11.44
N GLU A 163 -20.84 19.23 10.28
CA GLU A 163 -22.04 19.47 9.45
C GLU A 163 -22.41 18.23 8.61
N MET A 164 -21.53 17.21 8.59
CA MET A 164 -21.70 15.95 7.85
C MET A 164 -21.91 14.76 8.80
N ARG A 165 -22.52 14.99 9.96
CA ARG A 165 -22.73 13.98 10.99
C ARG A 165 -23.55 12.77 10.51
N ASP A 166 -24.46 13.00 9.60
CA ASP A 166 -25.33 11.97 9.00
C ASP A 166 -24.58 10.95 8.15
N VAL A 167 -23.36 11.28 7.71
CA VAL A 167 -22.57 10.41 6.81
C VAL A 167 -21.20 10.04 7.40
N PHE A 168 -20.49 10.96 8.04
CA PHE A 168 -19.13 10.70 8.50
C PHE A 168 -19.11 9.92 9.82
N VAL A 169 -18.12 9.05 9.97
CA VAL A 169 -17.93 8.28 11.21
C VAL A 169 -17.79 9.21 12.41
N HIS A 170 -18.66 9.00 13.37
CA HIS A 170 -18.71 9.73 14.62
C HIS A 170 -19.20 8.83 15.77
N VAL A 171 -18.93 9.26 17.00
CA VAL A 171 -19.46 8.62 18.20
C VAL A 171 -20.89 9.11 18.41
N GLU A 172 -21.84 8.17 18.48
CA GLU A 172 -23.23 8.47 18.85
C GLU A 172 -23.40 8.58 20.36
N ARG A 173 -22.79 7.65 21.08
CA ARG A 173 -22.88 7.57 22.55
C ARG A 173 -21.77 6.72 23.13
N GLU A 174 -21.52 6.93 24.38
CA GLU A 174 -20.63 6.19 25.26
C GLU A 174 -21.41 5.13 26.05
N THR A 175 -20.77 4.00 26.34
CA THR A 175 -21.32 2.94 27.21
C THR A 175 -20.21 2.37 28.08
N ASP A 176 -20.56 1.59 29.11
CA ASP A 176 -19.58 0.91 29.96
C ASP A 176 -18.71 -0.09 29.18
N GLN A 177 -19.24 -0.62 28.06
CA GLN A 177 -18.54 -1.62 27.22
C GLN A 177 -17.66 -0.99 26.14
N GLY A 178 -17.89 0.28 25.77
CA GLY A 178 -17.20 0.92 24.69
C GLY A 178 -18.00 2.10 24.10
N ILE A 179 -17.59 2.53 22.91
CA ILE A 179 -18.27 3.58 22.14
C ILE A 179 -19.15 2.99 21.05
N VAL A 180 -20.32 3.57 20.85
CA VAL A 180 -21.19 3.25 19.71
C VAL A 180 -20.92 4.25 18.60
N VAL A 181 -20.54 3.77 17.42
CA VAL A 181 -20.20 4.59 16.27
C VAL A 181 -21.14 4.35 15.10
N SER A 182 -21.45 5.42 14.35
CA SER A 182 -22.18 5.38 13.09
C SER A 182 -21.50 6.22 12.03
N GLY A 183 -21.81 5.94 10.75
CA GLY A 183 -21.28 6.67 9.60
C GLY A 183 -20.45 5.81 8.67
N ALA A 184 -19.82 6.44 7.67
CA ALA A 184 -19.13 5.75 6.59
C ALA A 184 -17.67 6.17 6.44
N LYS A 185 -16.85 5.21 5.99
CA LYS A 185 -15.49 5.41 5.49
C LYS A 185 -15.36 4.72 4.14
N MET A 186 -14.53 5.27 3.25
CA MET A 186 -14.35 4.72 1.91
C MET A 186 -12.90 4.35 1.59
N LEU A 187 -12.74 3.66 0.44
CA LEU A 187 -11.44 3.17 -0.06
C LEU A 187 -10.75 2.23 0.94
N ALA A 188 -11.52 1.38 1.61
CA ALA A 188 -10.99 0.33 2.47
C ALA A 188 -10.50 -0.85 1.61
N THR A 189 -9.35 -0.70 1.00
CA THR A 189 -8.73 -1.68 0.11
C THR A 189 -8.48 -3.00 0.83
N GLY A 190 -8.97 -4.10 0.25
CA GLY A 190 -8.82 -5.46 0.78
C GLY A 190 -9.69 -5.76 2.00
N SER A 191 -10.57 -4.85 2.44
CA SER A 191 -11.31 -4.99 3.70
C SER A 191 -12.12 -6.29 3.79
N ALA A 192 -12.73 -6.75 2.69
CA ALA A 192 -13.50 -7.99 2.68
C ALA A 192 -12.69 -9.23 3.06
N ILE A 193 -11.36 -9.18 2.96
CA ILE A 193 -10.45 -10.31 3.20
C ILE A 193 -9.44 -10.03 4.32
N THR A 194 -9.68 -9.02 5.18
CA THR A 194 -8.85 -8.70 6.36
C THR A 194 -9.52 -9.11 7.66
N ASN A 195 -8.76 -9.16 8.77
CA ASN A 195 -9.27 -9.54 10.09
C ASN A 195 -9.87 -8.34 10.85
N ALA A 196 -9.31 -7.15 10.65
CA ALA A 196 -9.79 -5.92 11.27
C ALA A 196 -9.42 -4.69 10.42
N THR A 197 -10.10 -3.58 10.69
CA THR A 197 -9.84 -2.28 10.09
C THR A 197 -9.36 -1.28 11.13
N PHE A 198 -8.35 -0.50 10.79
CA PHE A 198 -7.94 0.70 11.52
C PHE A 198 -8.74 1.89 11.00
N VAL A 199 -9.45 2.58 11.87
CA VAL A 199 -10.30 3.72 11.53
C VAL A 199 -9.74 4.98 12.18
N ALA A 200 -9.54 6.02 11.39
CA ALA A 200 -9.08 7.34 11.85
C ALA A 200 -9.64 8.46 10.96
N PRO A 201 -9.66 9.72 11.43
CA PRO A 201 -9.88 10.86 10.55
C PRO A 201 -8.67 11.07 9.62
N VAL A 202 -8.88 11.83 8.53
CA VAL A 202 -7.75 12.24 7.66
C VAL A 202 -6.86 13.24 8.40
N ALA A 203 -5.55 13.26 8.11
CA ALA A 203 -4.62 14.19 8.73
C ALA A 203 -4.98 15.67 8.53
N SER A 204 -5.60 15.99 7.39
CA SER A 204 -6.05 17.35 7.04
C SER A 204 -7.45 17.70 7.54
N ALA A 205 -8.10 16.83 8.35
CA ALA A 205 -9.43 17.10 8.87
C ALA A 205 -9.40 18.37 9.76
N GLN A 206 -10.19 19.34 9.40
CA GLN A 206 -10.41 20.51 10.22
C GLN A 206 -11.45 20.19 11.28
N MET A 207 -11.02 20.17 12.53
CA MET A 207 -11.84 19.84 13.68
C MET A 207 -11.95 21.06 14.58
N GLU A 208 -13.15 21.63 14.65
CA GLU A 208 -13.46 22.76 15.52
C GLU A 208 -13.74 22.30 16.94
N ALA A 209 -13.01 22.84 17.92
CA ALA A 209 -13.22 22.53 19.32
C ALA A 209 -14.63 22.96 19.78
N GLY A 210 -15.28 22.10 20.57
CA GLY A 210 -16.67 22.28 21.02
C GLY A 210 -17.72 21.76 20.01
N LYS A 211 -17.31 21.31 18.81
CA LYS A 211 -18.24 20.80 17.78
C LYS A 211 -17.82 19.46 17.16
N ALA A 212 -16.55 19.15 17.15
CA ALA A 212 -16.01 18.01 16.40
C ALA A 212 -15.43 16.88 17.28
N GLU A 213 -15.62 16.90 18.58
CA GLU A 213 -15.10 15.91 19.52
C GLU A 213 -15.60 14.50 19.21
N ASP A 214 -16.85 14.34 18.80
CA ASP A 214 -17.42 13.03 18.44
C ASP A 214 -16.78 12.43 17.18
N PHE A 215 -16.10 13.24 16.37
CA PHE A 215 -15.34 12.80 15.18
C PHE A 215 -13.87 12.55 15.49
N ALA A 216 -13.38 13.00 16.65
CA ALA A 216 -12.00 12.86 17.07
C ALA A 216 -11.75 11.50 17.73
N VAL A 217 -11.92 10.43 16.94
CA VAL A 217 -11.82 9.05 17.40
C VAL A 217 -10.92 8.23 16.48
N VAL A 218 -10.06 7.39 17.09
CA VAL A 218 -9.20 6.41 16.40
C VAL A 218 -9.40 5.07 17.07
N PHE A 219 -9.71 4.03 16.29
CA PHE A 219 -10.03 2.72 16.82
C PHE A 219 -9.75 1.59 15.82
N PHE A 220 -9.70 0.36 16.32
CA PHE A 220 -9.83 -0.83 15.50
C PHE A 220 -11.26 -1.35 15.52
N ALA A 221 -11.77 -1.81 14.38
CA ALA A 221 -13.01 -2.56 14.31
C ALA A 221 -12.72 -3.93 13.69
N ARG A 222 -13.16 -4.99 14.37
CA ARG A 222 -13.13 -6.36 13.83
C ARG A 222 -14.10 -6.47 12.66
N MET A 223 -13.75 -7.26 11.66
CA MET A 223 -14.59 -7.37 10.44
C MET A 223 -15.89 -8.13 10.70
N ASP A 224 -15.97 -8.92 11.77
CA ASP A 224 -17.16 -9.63 12.24
C ASP A 224 -18.10 -8.77 13.11
N ASN A 225 -17.79 -7.49 13.34
CA ASN A 225 -18.62 -6.59 14.15
C ASN A 225 -20.05 -6.51 13.57
N PRO A 226 -21.08 -6.81 14.38
CA PRO A 226 -22.49 -6.85 13.90
C PRO A 226 -23.00 -5.53 13.31
N GLY A 227 -22.43 -4.39 13.73
CA GLY A 227 -22.76 -3.07 13.21
C GLY A 227 -21.94 -2.64 12.00
N LEU A 228 -21.02 -3.47 11.48
CA LEU A 228 -20.16 -3.14 10.36
C LEU A 228 -20.62 -3.86 9.08
N ARG A 229 -20.85 -3.09 8.01
CA ARG A 229 -21.17 -3.60 6.69
C ARG A 229 -20.17 -3.09 5.66
N LEU A 230 -19.84 -3.94 4.70
CA LEU A 230 -18.90 -3.65 3.61
C LEU A 230 -19.66 -3.62 2.29
N MET A 231 -19.69 -2.46 1.63
CA MET A 231 -20.23 -2.31 0.28
C MET A 231 -19.06 -2.35 -0.71
N CYS A 232 -18.89 -3.46 -1.40
CA CYS A 232 -17.78 -3.70 -2.31
C CYS A 232 -18.03 -3.11 -3.70
N ARG A 233 -16.96 -2.64 -4.38
CA ARG A 233 -17.00 -2.35 -5.81
C ARG A 233 -17.08 -3.65 -6.64
N PRO A 234 -17.40 -3.57 -7.95
CA PRO A 234 -17.29 -4.72 -8.84
C PRO A 234 -15.94 -5.43 -8.72
N SER A 235 -15.96 -6.77 -8.72
CA SER A 235 -14.74 -7.57 -8.61
C SER A 235 -14.13 -7.84 -9.98
N TYR A 236 -12.86 -7.53 -10.15
CA TYR A 236 -12.12 -7.88 -11.36
C TYR A 236 -11.80 -9.38 -11.41
N GLU A 237 -11.65 -10.03 -10.26
CA GLU A 237 -11.51 -11.48 -10.17
C GLU A 237 -12.75 -12.20 -10.72
N GLU A 238 -13.95 -11.74 -10.32
CA GLU A 238 -15.22 -12.30 -10.76
C GLU A 238 -15.44 -12.15 -12.27
N HIS A 239 -15.02 -11.02 -12.84
CA HIS A 239 -15.17 -10.71 -14.26
C HIS A 239 -14.08 -11.34 -15.14
N ALA A 240 -13.03 -11.90 -14.55
CA ALA A 240 -11.97 -12.57 -15.29
C ALA A 240 -12.51 -13.84 -15.96
N SER A 241 -12.60 -13.84 -17.29
CA SER A 241 -13.11 -14.96 -18.09
C SER A 241 -12.25 -16.22 -17.95
N SER A 242 -10.94 -16.04 -17.85
CA SER A 242 -9.98 -17.13 -17.61
C SER A 242 -8.65 -16.59 -17.07
N PRO A 243 -7.82 -17.42 -16.41
CA PRO A 243 -6.46 -17.04 -16.05
C PRO A 243 -5.53 -16.75 -17.24
N PHE A 244 -5.83 -17.27 -18.42
CA PHE A 244 -5.10 -16.95 -19.65
C PHE A 244 -5.36 -15.53 -20.11
N ASP A 245 -6.63 -15.09 -20.04
CA ASP A 245 -7.05 -13.78 -20.48
C ASP A 245 -6.73 -12.68 -19.46
N TYR A 246 -6.84 -13.00 -18.16
CA TYR A 246 -6.70 -12.07 -17.04
C TYR A 246 -5.83 -12.67 -15.93
N PRO A 247 -4.52 -12.87 -16.16
CA PRO A 247 -3.67 -13.65 -15.24
C PRO A 247 -3.38 -12.95 -13.90
N LEU A 248 -3.48 -11.62 -13.83
CA LEU A 248 -3.26 -10.84 -12.61
C LEU A 248 -4.58 -10.55 -11.90
N SER A 249 -5.57 -10.02 -12.60
CA SER A 249 -6.88 -9.66 -12.03
C SER A 249 -7.62 -10.87 -11.48
N SER A 250 -7.46 -12.05 -12.07
CA SER A 250 -8.08 -13.30 -11.60
C SER A 250 -7.58 -13.79 -10.23
N ARG A 251 -6.52 -13.18 -9.66
CA ARG A 251 -5.92 -13.65 -8.40
C ARG A 251 -5.36 -12.56 -7.47
N PHE A 252 -5.25 -11.31 -7.92
CA PHE A 252 -4.65 -10.23 -7.14
C PHE A 252 -5.57 -9.04 -6.95
N ASP A 253 -6.87 -9.22 -7.15
CA ASP A 253 -7.85 -8.15 -6.95
C ASP A 253 -8.02 -7.81 -5.46
N GLU A 254 -7.40 -6.74 -5.04
CA GLU A 254 -7.62 -6.12 -3.72
C GLU A 254 -8.89 -5.27 -3.77
N ASN A 255 -10.06 -5.93 -3.70
CA ASN A 255 -11.35 -5.25 -3.80
C ASN A 255 -11.46 -4.10 -2.79
N ASP A 256 -11.88 -2.94 -3.27
CA ASP A 256 -12.08 -1.75 -2.43
C ASP A 256 -13.53 -1.68 -1.97
N SER A 257 -13.78 -1.32 -0.71
CA SER A 257 -15.14 -1.17 -0.19
C SER A 257 -15.37 0.15 0.53
N VAL A 258 -16.64 0.48 0.70
CA VAL A 258 -17.12 1.44 1.69
C VAL A 258 -17.48 0.69 2.95
N LEU A 259 -16.92 1.12 4.08
CA LEU A 259 -17.29 0.63 5.41
C LEU A 259 -18.43 1.47 5.96
N LEU A 260 -19.51 0.81 6.33
CA LEU A 260 -20.71 1.42 6.91
C LEU A 260 -20.86 0.94 8.35
N PHE A 261 -20.72 1.87 9.28
CA PHE A 261 -20.99 1.65 10.70
C PHE A 261 -22.41 2.05 11.00
N ASP A 262 -23.22 1.10 11.46
CA ASP A 262 -24.60 1.28 11.87
C ASP A 262 -24.73 0.89 13.34
N LYS A 263 -24.55 1.88 14.20
CA LYS A 263 -24.54 1.71 15.68
C LYS A 263 -23.59 0.60 16.13
N ALA A 264 -22.42 0.54 15.49
CA ALA A 264 -21.40 -0.45 15.80
C ALA A 264 -20.80 -0.18 17.18
N LEU A 265 -20.87 -1.17 18.07
CA LEU A 265 -20.17 -1.11 19.35
C LEU A 265 -18.68 -1.39 19.14
N ILE A 266 -17.85 -0.44 19.50
CA ILE A 266 -16.39 -0.58 19.53
C ILE A 266 -15.98 -0.70 21.01
N PRO A 267 -15.50 -1.85 21.44
CA PRO A 267 -15.05 -2.06 22.83
C PRO A 267 -13.96 -1.08 23.23
N TRP A 268 -13.86 -0.71 24.51
CA TRP A 268 -12.84 0.23 25.00
C TRP A 268 -11.41 -0.25 24.72
N GLU A 269 -11.16 -1.55 24.73
CA GLU A 269 -9.86 -2.15 24.39
C GLU A 269 -9.44 -1.96 22.93
N ASP A 270 -10.38 -1.65 22.04
CA ASP A 270 -10.14 -1.40 20.62
C ASP A 270 -10.01 0.11 20.30
N VAL A 271 -10.24 1.00 21.28
CA VAL A 271 -10.11 2.45 21.14
C VAL A 271 -8.68 2.90 21.37
N LEU A 272 -8.14 3.75 20.49
CA LEU A 272 -6.79 4.32 20.59
C LEU A 272 -6.79 5.82 20.90
N VAL A 273 -7.80 6.55 20.41
CA VAL A 273 -8.00 7.97 20.70
C VAL A 273 -9.49 8.21 20.86
N TYR A 274 -9.88 8.95 21.87
CA TYR A 274 -11.27 9.29 22.14
C TYR A 274 -11.41 10.77 22.52
N ARG A 275 -12.17 11.52 21.71
CA ARG A 275 -12.48 12.94 21.90
C ARG A 275 -11.26 13.87 22.08
N ASP A 276 -10.11 13.47 21.53
CA ASP A 276 -8.87 14.27 21.53
C ASP A 276 -8.55 14.73 20.10
N LEU A 277 -8.90 15.99 19.79
CA LEU A 277 -8.72 16.60 18.48
C LEU A 277 -7.25 16.58 18.02
N ARG A 278 -6.31 16.86 18.94
CA ARG A 278 -4.88 16.89 18.63
C ARG A 278 -4.35 15.51 18.29
N ARG A 279 -4.67 14.51 19.11
CA ARG A 279 -4.21 13.14 18.87
C ARG A 279 -4.86 12.51 17.63
N ALA A 280 -6.14 12.80 17.38
CA ALA A 280 -6.86 12.23 16.25
C ALA A 280 -6.25 12.64 14.90
N THR A 281 -5.70 13.84 14.76
CA THR A 281 -5.04 14.34 13.54
C THR A 281 -3.52 14.23 13.60
N GLY A 282 -2.92 14.29 14.78
CA GLY A 282 -1.46 14.21 15.01
C GLY A 282 -0.86 12.82 14.78
N PHE A 283 -1.67 11.80 14.80
CA PHE A 283 -1.27 10.39 14.63
C PHE A 283 -0.28 10.18 13.48
N TYR A 284 -0.55 10.75 12.30
CA TYR A 284 0.27 10.53 11.10
C TYR A 284 1.71 11.04 11.23
N ALA A 285 1.90 12.15 11.93
CA ALA A 285 3.21 12.77 12.09
C ALA A 285 4.00 12.17 13.26
N GLU A 286 3.30 11.74 14.32
CA GLU A 286 3.91 11.37 15.59
C GLU A 286 4.09 9.85 15.74
N SER A 287 3.45 9.02 14.90
CA SER A 287 3.51 7.54 14.99
C SER A 287 4.65 6.89 14.21
N GLY A 288 5.42 7.65 13.39
CA GLY A 288 6.42 7.07 12.48
C GLY A 288 5.83 6.38 11.25
N PHE A 289 4.51 6.48 11.06
CA PHE A 289 3.81 5.85 9.95
C PHE A 289 4.36 6.28 8.57
N ALA A 290 4.64 7.58 8.39
CA ALA A 290 5.11 8.11 7.13
C ALA A 290 6.45 7.52 6.66
N ASN A 291 7.37 7.27 7.59
CA ASN A 291 8.65 6.63 7.32
C ASN A 291 8.45 5.20 6.80
N LEU A 292 7.65 4.43 7.52
CA LEU A 292 7.51 2.99 7.34
C LEU A 292 6.66 2.61 6.13
N TYR A 293 5.50 3.29 5.89
CA TYR A 293 4.66 2.92 4.76
C TYR A 293 5.28 3.27 3.41
N ASN A 294 6.05 4.38 3.34
CA ASN A 294 6.78 4.73 2.12
C ASN A 294 7.91 3.74 1.84
N PHE A 295 8.53 3.19 2.88
CA PHE A 295 9.54 2.14 2.75
C PHE A 295 8.95 0.88 2.12
N GLN A 296 7.86 0.34 2.69
CA GLN A 296 7.18 -0.83 2.15
C GLN A 296 6.71 -0.61 0.71
N SER A 297 6.01 0.49 0.45
CA SER A 297 5.45 0.75 -0.88
C SER A 297 6.51 1.01 -1.95
N GLY A 298 7.64 1.63 -1.59
CA GLY A 298 8.76 1.82 -2.51
C GLY A 298 9.42 0.51 -2.92
N ILE A 299 9.61 -0.41 -1.96
CA ILE A 299 10.16 -1.74 -2.24
C ILE A 299 9.20 -2.54 -3.13
N ARG A 300 7.91 -2.57 -2.77
CA ARG A 300 6.87 -3.26 -3.56
C ARG A 300 6.79 -2.70 -4.99
N LEU A 301 6.82 -1.37 -5.16
CA LEU A 301 6.83 -0.77 -6.49
C LEU A 301 8.11 -1.14 -7.26
N GLY A 302 9.27 -1.17 -6.61
CA GLY A 302 10.51 -1.64 -7.21
C GLY A 302 10.39 -3.05 -7.80
N VAL A 303 9.75 -3.98 -7.06
CA VAL A 303 9.44 -5.33 -7.55
C VAL A 303 8.43 -5.30 -8.71
N LYS A 304 7.41 -4.46 -8.64
CA LYS A 304 6.45 -4.31 -9.75
C LYS A 304 7.16 -3.85 -11.03
N LEU A 305 8.16 -2.97 -10.91
CA LEU A 305 8.96 -2.54 -12.04
C LEU A 305 9.85 -3.68 -12.59
N GLU A 306 10.29 -4.64 -11.77
CA GLU A 306 10.98 -5.84 -12.26
C GLU A 306 10.09 -6.58 -13.29
N LEU A 307 8.80 -6.76 -12.97
CA LEU A 307 7.85 -7.36 -13.92
C LEU A 307 7.65 -6.47 -15.16
N MET A 308 7.48 -5.14 -14.99
CA MET A 308 7.26 -4.23 -16.12
C MET A 308 8.45 -4.20 -17.08
N ILE A 309 9.68 -4.27 -16.59
CA ILE A 309 10.92 -4.42 -17.40
C ILE A 309 10.85 -5.72 -18.21
N GLY A 310 10.50 -6.83 -17.56
CA GLY A 310 10.33 -8.12 -18.22
C GLY A 310 9.26 -8.10 -19.32
N LEU A 311 8.11 -7.49 -19.04
CA LEU A 311 7.01 -7.35 -20.00
C LEU A 311 7.42 -6.52 -21.22
N LEU A 312 8.10 -5.39 -21.02
CA LEU A 312 8.60 -4.56 -22.11
C LEU A 312 9.65 -5.33 -22.93
N SER A 313 10.64 -5.93 -22.27
CA SER A 313 11.72 -6.68 -22.94
C SER A 313 11.17 -7.82 -23.82
N LEU A 314 10.28 -8.65 -23.26
CA LEU A 314 9.67 -9.74 -24.02
C LEU A 314 8.72 -9.26 -25.09
N GLY A 315 7.96 -8.20 -24.84
CA GLY A 315 7.01 -7.62 -25.80
C GLY A 315 7.71 -7.07 -27.05
N VAL A 316 8.80 -6.33 -26.88
CA VAL A 316 9.56 -5.79 -28.03
C VAL A 316 10.28 -6.90 -28.83
N ARG A 317 10.73 -7.97 -28.16
CA ARG A 317 11.26 -9.17 -28.81
C ARG A 317 10.17 -9.91 -29.62
N ALA A 318 9.00 -10.05 -29.04
CA ALA A 318 7.85 -10.64 -29.75
C ALA A 318 7.46 -9.85 -31.00
N ASN A 319 7.69 -8.53 -31.01
CA ASN A 319 7.44 -7.64 -32.14
C ASN A 319 8.66 -7.52 -33.10
N GLY A 320 9.82 -8.06 -32.75
CA GLY A 320 11.05 -7.92 -33.53
C GLY A 320 11.66 -6.51 -33.54
N THR A 321 11.33 -5.68 -32.52
CA THR A 321 11.75 -4.26 -32.45
C THR A 321 12.87 -3.99 -31.44
N GLN A 322 13.36 -5.02 -30.75
CA GLN A 322 14.37 -4.90 -29.67
C GLN A 322 15.67 -4.23 -30.11
N GLY A 323 16.00 -4.27 -31.41
CA GLY A 323 17.21 -3.64 -31.98
C GLY A 323 17.07 -2.13 -32.24
N PHE A 324 15.86 -1.56 -32.17
CA PHE A 324 15.65 -0.14 -32.45
C PHE A 324 16.18 0.73 -31.33
N ARG A 325 16.98 1.75 -31.68
CA ARG A 325 17.66 2.63 -30.72
C ARG A 325 16.69 3.27 -29.71
N GLY A 326 15.53 3.74 -30.17
CA GLY A 326 14.50 4.32 -29.27
C GLY A 326 13.92 3.30 -28.28
N ILE A 327 13.75 2.05 -28.69
CA ILE A 327 13.29 0.95 -27.83
C ILE A 327 14.35 0.59 -26.77
N GLN A 328 15.62 0.53 -27.16
CA GLN A 328 16.73 0.29 -26.24
C GLN A 328 16.83 1.42 -25.20
N ALA A 329 16.67 2.68 -25.62
CA ALA A 329 16.64 3.83 -24.73
C ALA A 329 15.47 3.76 -23.73
N ALA A 330 14.26 3.40 -24.19
CA ALA A 330 13.09 3.24 -23.32
C ALA A 330 13.31 2.14 -22.27
N LEU A 331 13.88 0.99 -22.67
CA LEU A 331 14.18 -0.08 -21.73
C LEU A 331 15.26 0.33 -20.73
N GLY A 332 16.31 1.05 -21.18
CA GLY A 332 17.35 1.60 -20.31
C GLY A 332 16.80 2.59 -19.28
N GLU A 333 15.87 3.48 -19.70
CA GLU A 333 15.20 4.41 -18.79
C GLU A 333 14.37 3.66 -17.73
N LEU A 334 13.58 2.67 -18.13
CA LEU A 334 12.77 1.88 -17.22
C LEU A 334 13.61 1.15 -16.16
N ILE A 335 14.76 0.60 -16.55
CA ILE A 335 15.75 -0.01 -15.64
C ILE A 335 16.29 1.05 -14.66
N ALA A 336 16.64 2.25 -15.14
CA ALA A 336 17.12 3.33 -14.29
C ALA A 336 16.08 3.78 -13.25
N LEU A 337 14.80 3.86 -13.62
CA LEU A 337 13.71 4.17 -12.69
C LEU A 337 13.55 3.10 -11.60
N GLN A 338 13.71 1.83 -11.95
CA GLN A 338 13.70 0.74 -10.97
C GLN A 338 14.91 0.83 -10.01
N HIS A 339 16.11 1.12 -10.54
CA HIS A 339 17.30 1.31 -9.72
C HIS A 339 17.19 2.54 -8.80
N LEU A 340 16.48 3.61 -9.22
CA LEU A 340 16.21 4.77 -8.35
C LEU A 340 15.41 4.36 -7.12
N LEU A 341 14.36 3.54 -7.29
CA LEU A 341 13.59 3.03 -6.15
C LEU A 341 14.43 2.13 -5.23
N GLN A 342 15.29 1.29 -5.80
CA GLN A 342 16.22 0.48 -5.03
C GLN A 342 17.21 1.33 -4.23
N ALA A 343 17.78 2.36 -4.85
CA ALA A 343 18.74 3.28 -4.22
C ALA A 343 18.07 4.01 -3.04
N LEU A 344 16.88 4.59 -3.25
CA LEU A 344 16.14 5.32 -2.20
C LEU A 344 15.77 4.40 -1.04
N THR A 345 15.22 3.21 -1.31
CA THR A 345 14.84 2.27 -0.24
C THR A 345 16.05 1.69 0.49
N THR A 346 17.18 1.54 -0.19
CA THR A 346 18.45 1.15 0.44
C THR A 346 18.99 2.28 1.33
N ALA A 347 18.98 3.52 0.85
CA ALA A 347 19.38 4.69 1.65
C ALA A 347 18.51 4.85 2.91
N MET A 348 17.18 4.68 2.78
CA MET A 348 16.24 4.71 3.90
C MET A 348 16.60 3.68 5.00
N ALA A 349 17.08 2.51 4.62
CA ALA A 349 17.47 1.45 5.56
C ALA A 349 18.89 1.62 6.11
N ARG A 350 19.85 2.07 5.28
CA ARG A 350 21.26 2.21 5.66
C ARG A 350 21.55 3.44 6.51
N ASP A 351 20.78 4.50 6.33
CA ASP A 351 20.87 5.75 7.09
C ASP A 351 19.55 6.04 7.82
N PRO A 352 19.19 5.18 8.80
CA PRO A 352 17.94 5.33 9.53
C PRO A 352 17.99 6.50 10.50
N GLU A 353 16.82 6.98 10.90
CA GLU A 353 16.67 7.85 12.05
C GLU A 353 16.09 7.08 13.23
N ARG A 354 16.13 7.70 14.42
CA ARG A 354 15.50 7.13 15.61
C ARG A 354 14.20 7.87 15.91
N ASN A 355 13.15 7.10 16.17
CA ASN A 355 11.90 7.67 16.68
C ASN A 355 12.01 7.99 18.19
N ALA A 356 10.97 8.59 18.76
CA ALA A 356 10.92 8.99 20.17
C ALA A 356 11.12 7.81 21.15
N ALA A 357 10.84 6.59 20.76
CA ALA A 357 11.03 5.39 21.56
C ALA A 357 12.41 4.72 21.36
N GLY A 358 13.28 5.32 20.54
CA GLY A 358 14.62 4.81 20.27
C GLY A 358 14.71 3.73 19.18
N SER A 359 13.60 3.30 18.58
CA SER A 359 13.60 2.35 17.47
C SER A 359 14.14 2.99 16.19
N ALA A 360 14.80 2.19 15.35
CA ALA A 360 15.27 2.62 14.04
C ALA A 360 14.07 2.66 13.06
N VAL A 361 13.91 3.78 12.38
CA VAL A 361 12.91 3.94 11.32
C VAL A 361 13.59 4.46 10.05
N PRO A 362 13.08 4.11 8.86
CA PRO A 362 13.60 4.63 7.61
C PRO A 362 13.62 6.17 7.64
N ARG A 363 14.70 6.78 7.13
CA ARG A 363 14.87 8.24 7.16
C ARG A 363 13.76 8.97 6.40
N LEU A 364 13.13 9.94 7.05
CA LEU A 364 11.94 10.62 6.54
C LEU A 364 12.22 11.45 5.28
N GLU A 365 13.39 12.07 5.17
CA GLU A 365 13.77 12.86 3.99
C GLU A 365 13.79 12.01 2.73
N TYR A 366 14.35 10.79 2.81
CA TYR A 366 14.37 9.85 1.68
C TYR A 366 12.96 9.28 1.40
N ALA A 367 12.18 9.03 2.46
CA ALA A 367 10.79 8.60 2.33
C ALA A 367 9.92 9.66 1.62
N ASN A 368 10.09 10.95 1.95
CA ASN A 368 9.39 12.05 1.29
C ASN A 368 9.84 12.23 -0.17
N ALA A 369 11.14 12.13 -0.45
CA ALA A 369 11.65 12.16 -1.81
C ALA A 369 11.05 11.03 -2.66
N LEU A 370 11.04 9.80 -2.14
CA LEU A 370 10.39 8.65 -2.78
C LEU A 370 8.89 8.92 -3.01
N ARG A 371 8.18 9.40 -1.99
CA ARG A 371 6.73 9.68 -2.04
C ARG A 371 6.37 10.68 -3.15
N ILE A 372 7.21 11.68 -3.40
CA ILE A 372 7.04 12.64 -4.49
C ILE A 372 7.27 11.98 -5.86
N GLN A 373 8.24 11.08 -5.95
CA GLN A 373 8.66 10.47 -7.22
C GLN A 373 7.72 9.34 -7.70
N VAL A 374 7.13 8.57 -6.80
CA VAL A 374 6.33 7.38 -7.14
C VAL A 374 5.24 7.66 -8.20
N PRO A 375 4.38 8.68 -8.08
CA PRO A 375 3.37 8.96 -9.10
C PRO A 375 3.97 9.30 -10.47
N GLN A 376 5.13 9.96 -10.51
CA GLN A 376 5.82 10.32 -11.76
C GLN A 376 6.46 9.10 -12.41
N ILE A 377 7.12 8.28 -11.60
CA ILE A 377 7.74 7.01 -12.05
C ILE A 377 6.65 6.13 -12.69
N TRP A 378 5.51 5.93 -12.02
CA TRP A 378 4.48 5.04 -12.55
C TRP A 378 3.85 5.56 -13.86
N LYS A 379 3.61 6.87 -13.95
CA LYS A 379 3.15 7.49 -15.22
C LYS A 379 4.16 7.25 -16.36
N ARG A 380 5.44 7.47 -16.06
CA ARG A 380 6.50 7.29 -17.06
C ARG A 380 6.67 5.83 -17.48
N VAL A 381 6.59 4.89 -16.55
CA VAL A 381 6.61 3.45 -16.83
C VAL A 381 5.51 3.07 -17.82
N ARG A 382 4.28 3.52 -17.58
CA ARG A 382 3.17 3.25 -18.50
C ARG A 382 3.41 3.85 -19.88
N GLU A 383 3.82 5.11 -19.94
CA GLU A 383 4.14 5.81 -21.19
C GLU A 383 5.22 5.08 -22.01
N LEU A 384 6.27 4.59 -21.35
CA LEU A 384 7.36 3.83 -22.00
C LEU A 384 6.84 2.53 -22.60
N LEU A 385 5.99 1.78 -21.88
CA LEU A 385 5.40 0.55 -22.41
C LEU A 385 4.46 0.84 -23.58
N GLU A 386 3.55 1.80 -23.42
CA GLU A 386 2.57 2.18 -24.43
C GLU A 386 3.25 2.66 -25.72
N SER A 387 4.29 3.50 -25.60
CA SER A 387 5.03 4.02 -26.75
C SER A 387 5.87 2.93 -27.45
N ALA A 388 6.51 2.05 -26.69
CA ALA A 388 7.40 1.04 -27.25
C ALA A 388 6.64 -0.16 -27.87
N LEU A 389 5.48 -0.53 -27.31
CA LEU A 389 4.68 -1.66 -27.79
C LEU A 389 3.63 -1.24 -28.83
N GLY A 390 3.25 0.05 -28.85
CA GLY A 390 2.23 0.59 -29.74
C GLY A 390 0.91 -0.17 -29.64
N GLY A 391 0.28 -0.50 -30.75
CA GLY A 391 -0.99 -1.24 -30.82
C GLY A 391 -0.89 -2.75 -30.58
N ALA A 392 0.29 -3.31 -30.37
CA ALA A 392 0.47 -4.76 -30.26
C ALA A 392 -0.36 -5.42 -29.13
N PRO A 393 -0.55 -4.78 -27.95
CA PRO A 393 -1.41 -5.33 -26.89
C PRO A 393 -2.91 -5.43 -27.26
N LEU A 394 -3.34 -4.72 -28.32
CA LEU A 394 -4.71 -4.82 -28.83
C LEU A 394 -4.89 -5.95 -29.84
N VAL A 395 -3.81 -6.44 -30.43
CA VAL A 395 -3.83 -7.52 -31.44
C VAL A 395 -3.80 -8.87 -30.72
N THR A 396 -4.95 -9.22 -30.11
CA THR A 396 -5.16 -10.48 -29.38
C THR A 396 -6.46 -11.13 -29.84
N VAL A 397 -6.67 -12.39 -29.42
CA VAL A 397 -7.94 -13.10 -29.59
C VAL A 397 -8.94 -12.69 -28.50
N SER A 398 -10.24 -12.97 -28.73
CA SER A 398 -11.30 -12.62 -27.79
C SER A 398 -11.13 -13.33 -26.44
N GLY A 399 -10.71 -14.58 -26.45
CA GLY A 399 -10.47 -15.37 -25.22
C GLY A 399 -9.72 -16.65 -25.47
N ALA A 400 -9.34 -17.32 -24.41
CA ALA A 400 -8.66 -18.63 -24.42
C ALA A 400 -9.42 -19.70 -25.23
N ALA A 401 -10.74 -19.52 -25.42
CA ALA A 401 -11.56 -20.46 -26.20
C ALA A 401 -11.14 -20.51 -27.68
N ASP A 402 -10.65 -19.39 -28.23
CA ASP A 402 -10.19 -19.31 -29.64
C ASP A 402 -8.89 -20.11 -29.87
N LEU A 403 -8.21 -20.50 -28.81
CA LEU A 403 -6.98 -21.32 -28.84
C LEU A 403 -7.25 -22.83 -28.70
N ARG A 404 -8.52 -23.22 -28.57
CA ARG A 404 -8.91 -24.64 -28.61
C ARG A 404 -8.91 -25.15 -30.05
N ASP A 405 -9.12 -26.44 -30.22
CA ASP A 405 -9.17 -27.01 -31.56
C ASP A 405 -10.26 -26.39 -32.42
N GLY A 406 -10.02 -26.34 -33.74
CA GLY A 406 -10.97 -25.81 -34.71
C GLY A 406 -10.40 -24.82 -35.71
N GLU A 407 -11.29 -24.11 -36.41
CA GLU A 407 -10.92 -23.15 -37.46
C GLU A 407 -10.22 -21.92 -36.86
N ALA A 408 -10.75 -21.37 -35.75
CA ALA A 408 -10.15 -20.21 -35.08
C ALA A 408 -8.69 -20.49 -34.66
N ARG A 409 -8.42 -21.65 -34.08
CA ARG A 409 -7.07 -22.08 -33.71
C ARG A 409 -6.13 -22.11 -34.91
N ARG A 410 -6.56 -22.67 -36.06
CA ARG A 410 -5.75 -22.72 -37.28
C ARG A 410 -5.43 -21.33 -37.81
N LEU A 411 -6.39 -20.41 -37.77
CA LEU A 411 -6.17 -19.02 -38.16
C LEU A 411 -5.18 -18.30 -37.24
N VAL A 412 -5.30 -18.52 -35.92
CA VAL A 412 -4.36 -17.99 -34.93
C VAL A 412 -2.95 -18.52 -35.21
N ASP A 413 -2.77 -19.82 -35.37
CA ASP A 413 -1.46 -20.43 -35.64
C ASP A 413 -0.83 -19.91 -36.93
N SER A 414 -1.63 -19.54 -37.92
CA SER A 414 -1.15 -19.01 -39.19
C SER A 414 -0.77 -17.52 -39.11
N TYR A 415 -1.55 -16.70 -38.42
CA TYR A 415 -1.49 -15.23 -38.55
C TYR A 415 -1.05 -14.46 -37.32
N TYR A 416 -1.01 -15.06 -36.13
CA TYR A 416 -0.65 -14.36 -34.88
C TYR A 416 0.78 -14.64 -34.42
N ARG A 417 1.66 -15.02 -35.35
CA ARG A 417 3.08 -15.29 -35.03
C ARG A 417 3.79 -14.04 -34.55
N GLY A 418 4.66 -14.20 -33.57
CA GLY A 418 5.66 -13.20 -33.17
C GLY A 418 6.99 -13.43 -33.90
N ALA A 419 7.94 -12.53 -33.72
CA ALA A 419 9.30 -12.68 -34.27
C ALA A 419 10.08 -13.85 -33.61
N GLU A 420 9.91 -14.01 -32.29
CA GLU A 420 10.63 -15.05 -31.49
C GLU A 420 9.67 -15.96 -30.71
N LEU A 421 8.34 -15.76 -30.83
CA LEU A 421 7.34 -16.48 -30.06
C LEU A 421 6.33 -17.14 -30.98
N GLU A 422 5.95 -18.38 -30.64
CA GLU A 422 4.81 -19.05 -31.23
C GLU A 422 3.50 -18.28 -30.90
N PRO A 423 2.44 -18.40 -31.72
CA PRO A 423 1.21 -17.64 -31.58
C PRO A 423 0.60 -17.66 -30.18
N GLU A 424 0.48 -18.84 -29.57
CA GLU A 424 -0.08 -18.99 -28.23
C GLU A 424 0.76 -18.27 -27.16
N GLN A 425 2.08 -18.40 -27.23
CA GLN A 425 3.01 -17.74 -26.28
C GLN A 425 2.97 -16.22 -26.47
N ARG A 426 2.92 -15.74 -27.71
CA ARG A 426 2.76 -14.32 -28.00
C ARG A 426 1.46 -13.77 -27.41
N LEU A 427 0.34 -14.45 -27.65
CA LEU A 427 -0.96 -14.03 -27.14
C LEU A 427 -1.00 -14.04 -25.61
N LYS A 428 -0.45 -15.09 -24.98
CA LYS A 428 -0.32 -15.17 -23.50
C LYS A 428 0.45 -13.97 -22.94
N LEU A 429 1.56 -13.57 -23.57
CA LEU A 429 2.35 -12.42 -23.17
C LEU A 429 1.55 -11.11 -23.29
N PHE A 430 0.88 -10.88 -24.44
CA PHE A 430 0.13 -9.65 -24.65
C PHE A 430 -1.14 -9.58 -23.82
N LYS A 431 -1.79 -10.68 -23.49
CA LYS A 431 -2.87 -10.75 -22.49
C LYS A 431 -2.36 -10.35 -21.09
N LEU A 432 -1.16 -10.81 -20.70
CA LEU A 432 -0.54 -10.40 -19.43
C LEU A 432 -0.19 -8.89 -19.42
N ILE A 433 0.37 -8.37 -20.52
CA ILE A 433 0.67 -6.94 -20.66
C ILE A 433 -0.63 -6.12 -20.56
N TRP A 434 -1.69 -6.54 -21.24
CA TRP A 434 -2.98 -5.88 -21.22
C TRP A 434 -3.58 -5.89 -19.81
N ASP A 435 -3.57 -7.02 -19.11
CA ASP A 435 -4.10 -7.13 -17.75
C ASP A 435 -3.29 -6.27 -16.76
N ALA A 436 -1.97 -6.13 -16.96
CA ALA A 436 -1.13 -5.26 -16.14
C ALA A 436 -1.35 -3.76 -16.36
N THR A 437 -1.79 -3.33 -17.57
CA THR A 437 -1.75 -1.91 -17.97
C THR A 437 -3.05 -1.35 -18.53
N GLY A 438 -3.82 -2.13 -19.28
CA GLY A 438 -4.96 -1.68 -20.06
C GLY A 438 -6.33 -2.17 -19.58
N SER A 439 -6.38 -3.24 -18.78
CA SER A 439 -7.63 -3.74 -18.19
C SER A 439 -8.15 -2.79 -17.11
N GLU A 440 -9.39 -3.02 -16.62
CA GLU A 440 -9.92 -2.30 -15.45
C GLU A 440 -9.03 -2.50 -14.21
N PHE A 441 -8.47 -3.69 -14.03
CA PHE A 441 -7.48 -3.98 -12.99
C PHE A 441 -6.21 -3.14 -13.18
N GLY A 442 -5.64 -3.09 -14.39
CA GLY A 442 -4.50 -2.24 -14.72
C GLY A 442 -4.78 -0.75 -14.51
N ALA A 443 -5.98 -0.28 -14.88
CA ALA A 443 -6.43 1.09 -14.67
C ALA A 443 -6.58 1.41 -13.16
N ARG A 444 -7.16 0.50 -12.37
CA ARG A 444 -7.22 0.64 -10.90
C ARG A 444 -5.83 0.76 -10.30
N HIS A 445 -4.86 -0.02 -10.80
CA HIS A 445 -3.48 0.09 -10.35
C HIS A 445 -2.82 1.41 -10.75
N ALA A 446 -3.19 2.00 -11.89
CA ALA A 446 -2.70 3.33 -12.27
C ALA A 446 -3.21 4.41 -11.30
N VAL A 447 -4.47 4.34 -10.89
CA VAL A 447 -5.04 5.22 -9.86
C VAL A 447 -4.36 4.98 -8.52
N TYR A 448 -4.18 3.72 -8.12
CA TYR A 448 -3.52 3.36 -6.87
C TYR A 448 -2.12 3.94 -6.76
N GLU A 449 -1.23 3.68 -7.73
CA GLU A 449 0.15 4.16 -7.70
C GLU A 449 0.25 5.70 -7.74
N SER A 450 -0.75 6.36 -8.32
CA SER A 450 -0.79 7.82 -8.39
C SER A 450 -1.28 8.49 -7.10
N HIS A 451 -2.08 7.79 -6.28
CA HIS A 451 -2.83 8.43 -5.18
C HIS A 451 -2.74 7.71 -3.82
N TYR A 452 -2.09 6.53 -3.72
CA TYR A 452 -2.06 5.74 -2.48
C TYR A 452 -1.45 6.50 -1.29
N SER A 453 -0.54 7.44 -1.55
CA SER A 453 0.18 8.22 -0.53
C SER A 453 -0.41 9.62 -0.29
N GLY A 454 -1.56 9.94 -0.90
CA GLY A 454 -2.29 11.20 -0.74
C GLY A 454 -2.20 12.13 -1.95
N ASN A 455 -2.69 13.35 -1.80
CA ASN A 455 -2.67 14.40 -2.81
C ASN A 455 -1.23 14.87 -3.08
N ALA A 456 -0.85 14.97 -4.35
CA ALA A 456 0.49 15.37 -4.78
C ALA A 456 0.91 16.78 -4.28
N GLU A 457 -0.02 17.72 -4.14
CA GLU A 457 0.24 19.05 -3.57
C GLU A 457 0.54 18.94 -2.08
N GLN A 458 -0.30 18.23 -1.32
CA GLN A 458 -0.10 18.04 0.11
C GLN A 458 1.24 17.36 0.42
N ILE A 459 1.65 16.38 -0.38
CA ILE A 459 2.94 15.69 -0.23
C ILE A 459 4.12 16.68 -0.33
N ARG A 460 4.05 17.64 -1.28
CA ARG A 460 5.07 18.67 -1.44
C ARG A 460 5.08 19.65 -0.28
N LEU A 461 3.90 20.04 0.21
CA LEU A 461 3.76 20.89 1.41
C LEU A 461 4.31 20.18 2.65
N ASP A 462 4.01 18.90 2.84
CA ASP A 462 4.58 18.08 3.91
C ASP A 462 6.11 18.08 3.86
N SER A 463 6.69 17.88 2.67
CA SER A 463 8.14 17.88 2.46
C SER A 463 8.79 19.22 2.85
N LEU A 464 8.18 20.34 2.42
CA LEU A 464 8.64 21.68 2.80
C LEU A 464 8.54 21.91 4.31
N ALA A 465 7.40 21.54 4.92
CA ALA A 465 7.19 21.69 6.35
C ALA A 465 8.23 20.91 7.17
N TRP A 466 8.57 19.68 6.76
CA TRP A 466 9.61 18.88 7.40
C TRP A 466 11.01 19.46 7.21
N ALA A 467 11.36 19.89 5.99
CA ALA A 467 12.64 20.53 5.71
C ALA A 467 12.85 21.81 6.57
N SER A 468 11.78 22.61 6.70
CA SER A 468 11.81 23.82 7.52
C SER A 468 11.98 23.50 9.01
N ARG A 469 11.22 22.56 9.54
CA ARG A 469 11.31 22.15 10.98
C ARG A 469 12.68 21.57 11.34
N ARG A 470 13.35 20.87 10.41
CA ARG A 470 14.67 20.27 10.61
C ARG A 470 15.82 21.22 10.28
N GLY A 471 15.53 22.47 9.95
CA GLY A 471 16.54 23.50 9.67
C GLY A 471 17.23 23.37 8.31
N HIS A 472 16.78 22.44 7.43
CA HIS A 472 17.39 22.24 6.12
C HIS A 472 17.23 23.46 5.20
N LEU A 473 16.05 24.09 5.23
CA LEU A 473 15.80 25.32 4.47
C LEU A 473 16.74 26.45 4.93
N ALA A 474 16.83 26.69 6.24
CA ALA A 474 17.73 27.69 6.81
C ALA A 474 19.21 27.42 6.48
N TYR A 475 19.63 26.14 6.44
CA TYR A 475 20.98 25.76 6.00
C TYR A 475 21.24 26.14 4.55
N CYS A 476 20.27 25.92 3.66
CA CYS A 476 20.38 26.29 2.24
C CYS A 476 20.41 27.82 2.06
N GLU A 477 19.56 28.56 2.78
CA GLU A 477 19.53 30.02 2.77
C GLU A 477 20.88 30.63 3.26
N ALA A 478 21.43 30.07 4.33
CA ALA A 478 22.74 30.49 4.83
C ALA A 478 23.86 30.24 3.81
N MET A 479 23.76 29.24 2.95
CA MET A 479 24.69 29.00 1.86
C MET A 479 24.64 30.15 0.83
N VAL A 480 23.42 30.56 0.46
CA VAL A 480 23.20 31.72 -0.44
C VAL A 480 23.76 32.99 0.17
N GLN A 481 23.45 33.25 1.44
CA GLN A 481 23.95 34.44 2.14
C GLN A 481 25.48 34.49 2.20
N ARG A 482 26.13 33.35 2.43
CA ARG A 482 27.61 33.28 2.38
C ARG A 482 28.15 33.65 1.00
N CYS A 483 27.55 33.10 -0.07
CA CYS A 483 27.93 33.41 -1.44
C CYS A 483 27.74 34.92 -1.74
N MET A 484 26.60 35.49 -1.36
CA MET A 484 26.34 36.93 -1.54
C MET A 484 27.27 37.83 -0.75
N ALA A 485 27.84 37.36 0.34
CA ALA A 485 28.80 38.13 1.14
C ALA A 485 30.22 38.20 0.52
N ASP A 486 30.48 37.47 -0.57
CA ASP A 486 31.78 37.46 -1.24
C ASP A 486 31.94 38.59 -2.27
N TYR A 487 30.84 39.30 -2.62
CA TYR A 487 30.86 40.33 -3.67
C TYR A 487 29.85 41.47 -3.39
N ASP A 488 30.04 42.60 -4.03
CA ASP A 488 29.09 43.72 -4.12
C ASP A 488 29.11 44.35 -5.52
N ILE A 489 28.50 45.54 -5.65
CA ILE A 489 28.47 46.31 -6.91
C ILE A 489 29.84 46.80 -7.37
N HIS A 490 30.86 46.73 -6.52
CA HIS A 490 32.22 47.16 -6.80
C HIS A 490 33.17 45.99 -7.06
N GLY A 491 32.72 44.76 -6.94
CA GLY A 491 33.47 43.56 -7.22
C GLY A 491 33.56 42.56 -6.06
N TRP A 492 34.62 41.76 -6.06
CA TRP A 492 34.85 40.73 -5.04
C TRP A 492 35.32 41.36 -3.71
N LEU A 493 34.64 41.06 -2.63
CA LEU A 493 35.00 41.48 -1.27
C LEU A 493 35.93 40.46 -0.60
N ARG A 494 35.89 39.22 -1.03
CA ARG A 494 36.64 38.10 -0.44
C ARG A 494 37.04 37.10 -1.52
N GLY A 495 38.12 36.33 -1.23
CA GLY A 495 38.60 35.30 -2.12
C GLY A 495 39.76 35.73 -3.03
N PRO A 496 40.27 34.83 -3.87
CA PRO A 496 41.44 35.07 -4.73
C PRO A 496 41.07 35.67 -6.09
N TRP A 497 39.79 35.91 -6.35
CA TRP A 497 39.29 36.34 -7.65
C TRP A 497 39.58 37.84 -7.87
N GLN A 498 39.84 38.19 -9.12
CA GLN A 498 40.03 39.55 -9.60
C GLN A 498 38.95 39.88 -10.62
N HIS A 499 38.59 41.16 -10.74
CA HIS A 499 37.77 41.66 -11.82
C HIS A 499 38.55 42.83 -12.49
N ASP A 500 38.42 42.96 -13.79
CA ASP A 500 39.04 44.02 -14.61
C ASP A 500 38.28 45.34 -14.45
#